data_c450897f7bfe91c4b58a761d50703248
#
_entry.id   c450897f7bfe91c4b58a761d50703248
#
_cell.length_a   1.000
_cell.length_b   1.000
_cell.length_c   1.000
_cell.angle_alpha   90.00
_cell.angle_beta   90.00
_cell.angle_gamma   90.00
#
_symmetry.space_group_name_H-M   'P 1'
#
loop_
_entity.id
_entity.type
_entity.pdbx_description
1 polymer ?
#
loop_
_entity_poly.entity_id
_entity_poly.type
_entity_poly.pdbx_seq_one_letter_code
_entity_poly.pdbx_strand_id
1 'polypeptide(L)'
;QSVLRAARLGLPLMVAIIGGSPIQFKPLFELYEKTYLDSGHDPATMRMGVHAHAFLGEDDKAVSDKYFPLYAAQMDRVGRSRGWPPYQRQQFDFGKTRNGALLIGEPNQVADKILYLRDTFGLTRFAAHMDVGGPQHKDLMKSIELFGTKVLPQVKGD
;
A
#
# COMPACT_ATOMS: atom_id res chain seq x y z
N GLN A 1 8.82 -16.75 -8.04
CA GLN A 1 9.63 -17.71 -7.25
C GLN A 1 9.60 -17.41 -5.75
N SER A 2 9.74 -16.15 -5.32
CA SER A 2 9.75 -15.77 -3.89
C SER A 2 8.45 -16.13 -3.16
N VAL A 3 7.30 -15.94 -3.82
CA VAL A 3 5.98 -16.31 -3.29
C VAL A 3 5.90 -17.80 -2.98
N LEU A 4 6.29 -18.64 -3.95
CA LEU A 4 6.31 -20.10 -3.77
C LEU A 4 7.26 -20.54 -2.65
N ARG A 5 8.43 -19.90 -2.54
CA ARG A 5 9.39 -20.19 -1.48
C ARG A 5 8.83 -19.84 -0.11
N ALA A 6 8.24 -18.64 0.04
CA ALA A 6 7.63 -18.23 1.29
C ALA A 6 6.51 -19.21 1.71
N ALA A 7 5.62 -19.57 0.78
CA ALA A 7 4.54 -20.48 1.03
C ALA A 7 5.01 -21.88 1.47
N ARG A 8 5.98 -22.47 0.74
CA ARG A 8 6.54 -23.80 1.06
C ARG A 8 7.22 -23.87 2.43
N LEU A 9 7.80 -22.75 2.85
CA LEU A 9 8.48 -22.64 4.16
C LEU A 9 7.56 -22.20 5.30
N GLY A 10 6.26 -21.99 5.05
CA GLY A 10 5.31 -21.48 6.05
C GLY A 10 5.61 -20.05 6.50
N LEU A 11 6.35 -19.25 5.71
CA LEU A 11 6.71 -17.89 6.04
C LEU A 11 5.62 -16.90 5.61
N PRO A 12 5.41 -15.80 6.36
CA PRO A 12 4.48 -14.74 5.95
C PRO A 12 4.84 -14.14 4.59
N LEU A 13 3.82 -13.75 3.82
CA LEU A 13 3.97 -13.03 2.56
C LEU A 13 3.73 -11.53 2.76
N MET A 14 4.65 -10.68 2.26
CA MET A 14 4.44 -9.24 2.13
C MET A 14 4.65 -8.84 0.67
N VAL A 15 3.61 -8.29 0.04
CA VAL A 15 3.66 -7.82 -1.34
C VAL A 15 3.73 -6.30 -1.38
N ALA A 16 4.75 -5.75 -2.03
CA ALA A 16 4.87 -4.31 -2.24
C ALA A 16 4.02 -3.91 -3.46
N ILE A 17 2.91 -3.21 -3.20
CA ILE A 17 2.03 -2.64 -4.22
C ILE A 17 2.24 -1.13 -4.22
N ILE A 18 3.22 -0.66 -4.97
CA ILE A 18 3.67 0.73 -5.01
C ILE A 18 3.39 1.44 -6.33
N GLY A 19 2.72 0.77 -7.27
CA GLY A 19 2.32 1.30 -8.57
C GLY A 19 1.37 0.37 -9.30
N GLY A 20 0.74 0.88 -10.36
CA GLY A 20 -0.24 0.14 -11.15
C GLY A 20 -1.57 -0.10 -10.41
N SER A 21 -2.34 -1.07 -10.88
CA SER A 21 -3.60 -1.48 -10.25
C SER A 21 -3.35 -2.62 -9.26
N PRO A 22 -3.79 -2.50 -7.99
CA PRO A 22 -3.61 -3.56 -6.99
C PRO A 22 -4.17 -4.92 -7.41
N ILE A 23 -5.28 -4.96 -8.15
CA ILE A 23 -5.93 -6.20 -8.55
C ILE A 23 -5.02 -7.12 -9.38
N GLN A 24 -4.03 -6.55 -10.09
CA GLN A 24 -3.04 -7.31 -10.86
C GLN A 24 -2.18 -8.23 -9.99
N PHE A 25 -2.11 -7.97 -8.69
CA PHE A 25 -1.35 -8.78 -7.74
C PHE A 25 -2.16 -9.93 -7.14
N LYS A 26 -3.47 -9.98 -7.39
CA LYS A 26 -4.35 -11.04 -6.85
C LYS A 26 -3.84 -12.46 -7.13
N PRO A 27 -3.35 -12.79 -8.34
CA PRO A 27 -2.80 -14.12 -8.61
C PRO A 27 -1.61 -14.51 -7.73
N LEU A 28 -0.84 -13.53 -7.20
CA LEU A 28 0.27 -13.83 -6.28
C LEU A 28 -0.22 -14.28 -4.91
N PHE A 29 -1.31 -13.69 -4.41
CA PHE A 29 -1.93 -14.06 -3.15
C PHE A 29 -2.60 -15.43 -3.27
N GLU A 30 -3.34 -15.69 -4.35
CA GLU A 30 -3.95 -17.00 -4.62
C GLU A 30 -2.90 -18.10 -4.76
N LEU A 31 -1.80 -17.82 -5.46
CA LEU A 31 -0.67 -18.75 -5.59
C LEU A 31 -0.01 -19.05 -4.24
N TYR A 32 0.14 -18.03 -3.40
CA TYR A 32 0.70 -18.19 -2.06
C TYR A 32 -0.21 -19.07 -1.20
N GLU A 33 -1.50 -18.73 -1.11
CA GLU A 33 -2.48 -19.48 -0.33
C GLU A 33 -2.54 -20.95 -0.74
N LYS A 34 -2.72 -21.20 -2.05
CA LYS A 34 -2.74 -22.57 -2.57
C LYS A 34 -1.47 -23.35 -2.21
N THR A 35 -0.29 -22.74 -2.45
CA THR A 35 0.98 -23.42 -2.18
C THR A 35 1.21 -23.65 -0.69
N TYR A 36 0.77 -22.71 0.17
CA TYR A 36 0.86 -22.80 1.62
C TYR A 36 0.07 -24.00 2.14
N LEU A 37 -1.17 -24.14 1.69
CA LEU A 37 -2.06 -25.25 2.06
C LEU A 37 -1.57 -26.59 1.49
N ASP A 38 -1.16 -26.62 0.21
CA ASP A 38 -0.61 -27.82 -0.43
C ASP A 38 0.68 -28.32 0.26
N SER A 39 1.41 -27.43 0.96
CA SER A 39 2.59 -27.76 1.75
C SER A 39 2.27 -28.28 3.16
N GLY A 40 1.00 -28.40 3.51
CA GLY A 40 0.54 -28.96 4.80
C GLY A 40 0.61 -27.99 5.98
N HIS A 41 0.74 -26.68 5.74
CA HIS A 41 0.74 -25.68 6.80
C HIS A 41 -0.68 -25.37 7.28
N ASP A 42 -0.81 -25.05 8.56
CA ASP A 42 -2.10 -24.67 9.16
C ASP A 42 -2.58 -23.31 8.62
N PRO A 43 -3.78 -23.25 7.98
CA PRO A 43 -4.36 -21.99 7.48
C PRO A 43 -4.52 -20.92 8.57
N ALA A 44 -4.70 -21.29 9.82
CA ALA A 44 -4.81 -20.34 10.94
C ALA A 44 -3.49 -19.56 11.19
N THR A 45 -2.37 -20.09 10.74
CA THR A 45 -1.06 -19.44 10.87
C THR A 45 -0.66 -18.64 9.64
N MET A 46 -1.42 -18.73 8.54
CA MET A 46 -1.15 -18.01 7.31
C MET A 46 -1.22 -16.49 7.53
N ARG A 47 -0.22 -15.76 7.03
CA ARG A 47 -0.16 -14.31 7.15
C ARG A 47 0.19 -13.69 5.80
N MET A 48 -0.73 -12.86 5.30
CA MET A 48 -0.57 -12.13 4.05
C MET A 48 -0.67 -10.63 4.32
N GLY A 49 0.21 -9.86 3.69
CA GLY A 49 0.24 -8.42 3.87
C GLY A 49 0.55 -7.66 2.59
N VAL A 50 0.20 -6.38 2.60
CA VAL A 50 0.53 -5.39 1.57
C VAL A 50 1.37 -4.28 2.18
N HIS A 51 2.41 -3.88 1.46
CA HIS A 51 3.16 -2.66 1.67
C HIS A 51 2.80 -1.68 0.56
N ALA A 52 2.38 -0.46 0.92
CA ALA A 52 2.02 0.57 -0.05
C ALA A 52 2.47 1.96 0.40
N HIS A 53 2.65 2.87 -0.57
CA HIS A 53 2.92 4.27 -0.27
C HIS A 53 1.67 4.95 0.28
N ALA A 54 1.80 5.63 1.41
CA ALA A 54 0.70 6.29 2.10
C ALA A 54 1.12 7.70 2.56
N PHE A 55 0.19 8.64 2.52
CA PHE A 55 0.36 9.95 3.14
C PHE A 55 -1.00 10.58 3.43
N LEU A 56 -1.24 11.01 4.66
CA LEU A 56 -2.54 11.47 5.11
C LEU A 56 -2.53 12.98 5.45
N GLY A 57 -3.66 13.61 5.19
CA GLY A 57 -3.99 14.95 5.65
C GLY A 57 -5.47 15.01 6.03
N GLU A 58 -5.88 16.14 6.60
CA GLU A 58 -7.29 16.35 7.01
C GLU A 58 -8.20 16.69 5.82
N ASP A 59 -7.61 17.19 4.72
CA ASP A 59 -8.31 17.53 3.47
C ASP A 59 -7.59 16.87 2.29
N ASP A 60 -8.35 16.14 1.49
CA ASP A 60 -7.84 15.36 0.36
C ASP A 60 -7.12 16.22 -0.68
N LYS A 61 -7.70 17.37 -1.03
CA LYS A 61 -7.10 18.27 -2.03
C LYS A 61 -5.83 18.89 -1.51
N ALA A 62 -5.86 19.43 -0.29
CA ALA A 62 -4.71 20.10 0.32
C ALA A 62 -3.51 19.14 0.48
N VAL A 63 -3.75 17.92 0.97
CA VAL A 63 -2.67 16.92 1.11
C VAL A 63 -2.12 16.49 -0.24
N SER A 64 -2.99 16.33 -1.25
CA SER A 64 -2.58 15.94 -2.60
C SER A 64 -1.74 17.01 -3.27
N ASP A 65 -2.14 18.27 -3.20
CA ASP A 65 -1.41 19.39 -3.81
C ASP A 65 -0.04 19.59 -3.13
N LYS A 66 0.02 19.39 -1.82
CA LYS A 66 1.25 19.51 -1.05
C LYS A 66 2.22 18.35 -1.29
N TYR A 67 1.71 17.12 -1.36
CA TYR A 67 2.53 15.92 -1.42
C TYR A 67 2.95 15.52 -2.84
N PHE A 68 2.12 15.82 -3.85
CA PHE A 68 2.41 15.47 -5.25
C PHE A 68 3.80 15.90 -5.72
N PRO A 69 4.28 17.15 -5.50
CA PRO A 69 5.61 17.54 -5.95
C PRO A 69 6.75 16.71 -5.36
N LEU A 70 6.63 16.34 -4.09
CA LEU A 70 7.62 15.52 -3.38
C LEU A 70 7.62 14.09 -3.92
N TYR A 71 6.42 13.54 -4.10
CA TYR A 71 6.24 12.19 -4.64
C TYR A 71 6.74 12.08 -6.08
N ALA A 72 6.38 13.05 -6.94
CA ALA A 72 6.81 13.11 -8.34
C ALA A 72 8.33 13.20 -8.46
N ALA A 73 8.97 14.08 -7.69
CA ALA A 73 10.44 14.19 -7.67
C ALA A 73 11.14 12.89 -7.29
N GLN A 74 10.58 12.15 -6.34
CA GLN A 74 11.07 10.82 -5.95
C GLN A 74 10.89 9.79 -7.07
N MET A 75 9.71 9.76 -7.69
CA MET A 75 9.43 8.85 -8.80
C MET A 75 10.30 9.15 -10.02
N ASP A 76 10.54 10.42 -10.32
CA ASP A 76 11.44 10.84 -11.40
C ASP A 76 12.90 10.43 -11.12
N ARG A 77 13.33 10.53 -9.85
CA ARG A 77 14.67 10.08 -9.44
C ARG A 77 14.85 8.58 -9.66
N VAL A 78 13.87 7.79 -9.25
CA VAL A 78 13.88 6.33 -9.44
C VAL A 78 13.73 5.96 -10.92
N GLY A 79 12.88 6.68 -11.63
CA GLY A 79 12.56 6.43 -13.04
C GLY A 79 13.70 6.71 -14.00
N ARG A 80 14.57 7.70 -13.69
CA ARG A 80 15.70 8.08 -14.57
C ARG A 80 16.61 6.90 -14.91
N SER A 81 16.94 6.07 -13.94
CA SER A 81 17.77 4.87 -14.18
C SER A 81 17.06 3.77 -14.95
N ARG A 82 15.75 3.87 -15.12
CA ARG A 82 14.87 2.88 -15.76
C ARG A 82 14.29 3.35 -17.08
N GLY A 83 14.64 4.58 -17.52
CA GLY A 83 14.10 5.17 -18.74
C GLY A 83 12.61 5.52 -18.68
N TRP A 84 12.06 5.72 -17.48
CA TRP A 84 10.67 6.13 -17.33
C TRP A 84 10.49 7.61 -17.68
N PRO A 85 9.34 7.99 -18.28
CA PRO A 85 9.00 9.39 -18.45
C PRO A 85 8.75 10.07 -17.10
N PRO A 86 8.79 11.42 -17.03
CA PRO A 86 8.46 12.17 -15.82
C PRO A 86 7.09 11.80 -15.28
N TYR A 87 7.00 11.68 -13.96
CA TYR A 87 5.77 11.28 -13.27
C TYR A 87 4.73 12.41 -13.29
N GLN A 88 3.54 12.12 -13.81
CA GLN A 88 2.50 13.10 -14.07
C GLN A 88 1.46 13.18 -12.97
N ARG A 89 0.85 14.36 -12.78
CA ARG A 89 -0.26 14.55 -11.82
C ARG A 89 -1.41 13.58 -12.08
N GLN A 90 -1.75 13.33 -13.33
CA GLN A 90 -2.81 12.39 -13.69
C GLN A 90 -2.52 10.95 -13.19
N GLN A 91 -1.26 10.51 -13.23
CA GLN A 91 -0.86 9.21 -12.70
C GLN A 91 -1.01 9.15 -11.16
N PHE A 92 -0.67 10.26 -10.49
CA PHE A 92 -0.84 10.39 -9.05
C PHE A 92 -2.32 10.35 -8.64
N ASP A 93 -3.16 11.13 -9.33
CA ASP A 93 -4.60 11.18 -9.05
C ASP A 93 -5.27 9.84 -9.33
N PHE A 94 -4.91 9.14 -10.42
CA PHE A 94 -5.34 7.75 -10.64
C PHE A 94 -4.85 6.82 -9.52
N GLY A 95 -3.60 6.96 -9.09
CA GLY A 95 -3.01 6.17 -7.99
C GLY A 95 -3.81 6.26 -6.69
N LYS A 96 -4.43 7.41 -6.42
CA LYS A 96 -5.28 7.65 -5.25
C LYS A 96 -6.65 6.97 -5.33
N THR A 97 -7.15 6.72 -6.53
CA THR A 97 -8.45 6.04 -6.70
C THR A 97 -8.43 4.63 -6.11
N ARG A 98 -9.60 4.03 -5.95
CA ARG A 98 -9.75 2.63 -5.49
C ARG A 98 -8.95 1.64 -6.35
N ASN A 99 -8.78 1.94 -7.64
CA ASN A 99 -8.09 1.10 -8.61
C ASN A 99 -6.58 1.35 -8.68
N GLY A 100 -6.06 2.34 -7.96
CA GLY A 100 -4.64 2.67 -7.94
C GLY A 100 -3.94 2.19 -6.67
N ALA A 101 -2.62 2.33 -6.62
CA ALA A 101 -1.78 1.78 -5.54
C ALA A 101 -1.52 2.72 -4.35
N LEU A 102 -1.87 4.03 -4.47
CA LEU A 102 -1.50 5.04 -3.47
C LEU A 102 -2.58 5.19 -2.41
N LEU A 103 -2.18 5.19 -1.14
CA LEU A 103 -3.03 5.49 0.01
C LEU A 103 -2.79 6.92 0.49
N ILE A 104 -3.17 7.87 -0.35
CA ILE A 104 -2.95 9.31 -0.12
C ILE A 104 -4.31 10.00 -0.11
N GLY A 105 -4.59 10.77 0.95
CA GLY A 105 -5.85 11.48 1.10
C GLY A 105 -6.25 11.67 2.55
N GLU A 106 -7.53 11.88 2.78
CA GLU A 106 -8.11 11.96 4.11
C GLU A 106 -8.27 10.56 4.76
N PRO A 107 -8.36 10.48 6.09
CA PRO A 107 -8.37 9.21 6.82
C PRO A 107 -9.44 8.22 6.37
N ASN A 108 -10.69 8.68 6.11
CA ASN A 108 -11.78 7.79 5.72
C ASN A 108 -11.54 7.14 4.36
N GLN A 109 -11.07 7.91 3.37
CA GLN A 109 -10.73 7.38 2.04
C GLN A 109 -9.62 6.32 2.13
N VAL A 110 -8.60 6.58 2.97
CA VAL A 110 -7.49 5.64 3.18
C VAL A 110 -7.98 4.38 3.89
N ALA A 111 -8.83 4.51 4.92
CA ALA A 111 -9.42 3.37 5.64
C ALA A 111 -10.25 2.49 4.70
N ASP A 112 -11.17 3.08 3.93
CA ASP A 112 -12.01 2.37 2.95
C ASP A 112 -11.18 1.59 1.95
N LYS A 113 -10.08 2.19 1.47
CA LYS A 113 -9.19 1.53 0.53
C LYS A 113 -8.40 0.38 1.16
N ILE A 114 -7.95 0.52 2.40
CA ILE A 114 -7.30 -0.57 3.14
C ILE A 114 -8.28 -1.74 3.35
N LEU A 115 -9.52 -1.45 3.74
CA LEU A 115 -10.57 -2.45 3.90
C LEU A 115 -10.85 -3.18 2.58
N TYR A 116 -10.95 -2.44 1.48
CA TYR A 116 -11.10 -3.03 0.16
C TYR A 116 -9.94 -3.97 -0.22
N LEU A 117 -8.70 -3.57 0.04
CA LEU A 117 -7.53 -4.41 -0.22
C LEU A 117 -7.49 -5.63 0.70
N ARG A 118 -7.85 -5.45 1.98
CA ARG A 118 -7.98 -6.55 2.95
C ARG A 118 -8.96 -7.61 2.43
N ASP A 119 -10.15 -7.19 2.05
CA ASP A 119 -11.21 -8.11 1.61
C ASP A 119 -10.91 -8.74 0.26
N THR A 120 -10.18 -8.02 -0.63
CA THR A 120 -9.81 -8.53 -1.96
C THR A 120 -8.73 -9.60 -1.90
N PHE A 121 -7.78 -9.50 -0.94
CA PHE A 121 -6.59 -10.35 -0.88
C PHE A 121 -6.52 -11.23 0.37
N GLY A 122 -7.48 -11.14 1.29
CA GLY A 122 -7.43 -11.85 2.57
C GLY A 122 -6.30 -11.38 3.47
N LEU A 123 -6.05 -10.05 3.52
CA LEU A 123 -4.90 -9.52 4.25
C LEU A 123 -5.07 -9.63 5.77
N THR A 124 -3.99 -10.01 6.44
CA THR A 124 -3.85 -9.97 7.90
C THR A 124 -2.93 -8.85 8.37
N ARG A 125 -2.21 -8.19 7.44
CA ARG A 125 -1.25 -7.12 7.75
C ARG A 125 -1.22 -6.07 6.65
N PHE A 126 -1.03 -4.83 7.06
CA PHE A 126 -0.80 -3.70 6.17
C PHE A 126 0.41 -2.87 6.66
N ALA A 127 1.31 -2.49 5.75
CA ALA A 127 2.44 -1.62 6.03
C ALA A 127 2.34 -0.34 5.21
N ALA A 128 2.17 0.80 5.89
CA ALA A 128 2.11 2.13 5.28
C ALA A 128 3.51 2.75 5.21
N HIS A 129 4.00 3.06 4.02
CA HIS A 129 5.28 3.73 3.78
C HIS A 129 5.04 5.22 3.56
N MET A 130 5.34 6.05 4.55
CA MET A 130 4.88 7.44 4.61
C MET A 130 5.98 8.50 4.34
N ASP A 131 7.25 8.12 4.26
CA ASP A 131 8.36 9.06 4.08
C ASP A 131 8.84 9.21 2.63
N VAL A 132 8.10 8.65 1.68
CA VAL A 132 8.44 8.73 0.25
C VAL A 132 8.46 10.17 -0.23
N GLY A 133 9.57 10.57 -0.87
CA GLY A 133 9.77 11.95 -1.33
C GLY A 133 10.28 12.92 -0.26
N GLY A 134 10.51 12.46 0.96
CA GLY A 134 11.09 13.27 2.04
C GLY A 134 10.19 14.42 2.48
N PRO A 135 8.94 14.17 2.91
CA PRO A 135 8.07 15.21 3.43
C PRO A 135 8.69 15.88 4.68
N GLN A 136 8.29 17.12 4.97
CA GLN A 136 8.74 17.78 6.20
C GLN A 136 8.34 16.96 7.42
N HIS A 137 9.22 16.91 8.43
CA HIS A 137 9.01 16.10 9.63
C HIS A 137 7.64 16.33 10.30
N LYS A 138 7.21 17.59 10.43
CA LYS A 138 5.90 17.94 11.01
C LYS A 138 4.72 17.32 10.24
N ASP A 139 4.82 17.26 8.92
CA ASP A 139 3.75 16.71 8.06
C ASP A 139 3.75 15.18 8.10
N LEU A 140 4.94 14.58 8.15
CA LEU A 140 5.08 13.14 8.36
C LEU A 140 4.50 12.73 9.71
N MET A 141 4.84 13.44 10.79
CA MET A 141 4.30 13.15 12.14
C MET A 141 2.77 13.29 12.18
N LYS A 142 2.21 14.31 11.50
CA LYS A 142 0.76 14.49 11.40
C LYS A 142 0.11 13.35 10.61
N SER A 143 0.72 12.91 9.51
CA SER A 143 0.24 11.76 8.73
C SER A 143 0.24 10.48 9.58
N ILE A 144 1.28 10.22 10.35
CA ILE A 144 1.36 9.06 11.26
C ILE A 144 0.29 9.15 12.35
N GLU A 145 0.10 10.32 12.96
CA GLU A 145 -0.94 10.56 13.96
C GLU A 145 -2.34 10.27 13.40
N LEU A 146 -2.66 10.82 12.22
CA LEU A 146 -3.95 10.58 11.55
C LEU A 146 -4.15 9.09 11.24
N PHE A 147 -3.11 8.41 10.77
CA PHE A 147 -3.18 6.98 10.53
C PHE A 147 -3.48 6.20 11.82
N GLY A 148 -2.75 6.47 12.90
CA GLY A 148 -2.91 5.78 14.18
C GLY A 148 -4.24 6.07 14.87
N THR A 149 -4.71 7.33 14.81
CA THR A 149 -5.90 7.77 15.57
C THR A 149 -7.20 7.71 14.79
N LYS A 150 -7.16 7.78 13.44
CA LYS A 150 -8.35 7.84 12.59
C LYS A 150 -8.51 6.65 11.65
N VAL A 151 -7.43 6.12 11.08
CA VAL A 151 -7.50 4.98 10.16
C VAL A 151 -7.47 3.65 10.92
N LEU A 152 -6.49 3.48 11.81
CA LEU A 152 -6.30 2.22 12.52
C LEU A 152 -7.56 1.72 13.26
N PRO A 153 -8.35 2.56 13.97
CA PRO A 153 -9.59 2.12 14.60
C PRO A 153 -10.64 1.59 13.61
N GLN A 154 -10.65 2.07 12.38
CA GLN A 154 -11.62 1.65 11.35
C GLN A 154 -11.22 0.32 10.69
N VAL A 155 -9.91 0.05 10.57
CA VAL A 155 -9.39 -1.12 9.83
C VAL A 155 -9.01 -2.29 10.73
N LYS A 156 -8.79 -2.04 12.01
CA LYS A 156 -8.52 -3.06 13.02
C LYS A 156 -9.86 -3.67 13.39
N GLY A 157 -10.16 -4.85 12.88
CA GLY A 157 -11.35 -5.60 13.33
C GLY A 157 -11.36 -5.77 14.86
N ASP A 158 -12.56 -5.92 15.42
CA ASP A 158 -12.76 -6.27 16.83
C ASP A 158 -12.04 -7.56 17.20
#